data_d968a5916d9cca2643a1bd5c4d425e2b
#
_entry.id   d968a5916d9cca2643a1bd5c4d425e2b
#
_cell.length_a   1.000
_cell.length_b   1.000
_cell.length_c   1.000
_cell.angle_alpha   90.00
_cell.angle_beta   90.00
_cell.angle_gamma   90.00
#
_symmetry.space_group_name_H-M   'P 1'
#
loop_
_entity.id
_entity.type
_entity.pdbx_description
1 polymer ?
#
loop_
_entity_poly.entity_id
_entity_poly.type
_entity_poly.pdbx_seq_one_letter_code
_entity_poly.pdbx_strand_id
1 'polypeptide(L)'
;MGNFLGIDASTQSLTGLVIDPVTGQIVAEKSVNFDEHFSHRYGVANGAIDLGDGVVHSPPLMWVEALEILFRQLDASGVKMASIDAVAGSGQQHGTVYLNMSAAGVLGGLRADMDLSEQLRDIFSRATAPVWMDTSTREQCTQIEEGVGGRQRLLDLTGNTAF
;
A
#
# COMPACT_ATOMS: atom_id res chain seq x y z
N MET A 1 -21.33 -4.58 -20.38
CA MET A 1 -20.18 -5.02 -19.59
C MET A 1 -19.41 -3.75 -19.27
N GLY A 2 -19.16 -3.50 -18.01
CA GLY A 2 -18.41 -2.30 -17.60
C GLY A 2 -16.90 -2.48 -17.71
N ASN A 3 -16.16 -1.47 -17.31
CA ASN A 3 -14.70 -1.49 -17.32
C ASN A 3 -14.14 -2.19 -16.08
N PHE A 4 -12.87 -2.60 -16.14
CA PHE A 4 -12.13 -3.14 -15.02
C PHE A 4 -11.03 -2.16 -14.60
N LEU A 5 -10.81 -2.01 -13.30
CA LEU A 5 -9.78 -1.15 -12.73
C LEU A 5 -8.70 -2.01 -12.05
N GLY A 6 -7.47 -1.92 -12.56
CA GLY A 6 -6.28 -2.42 -11.88
C GLY A 6 -5.61 -1.29 -11.09
N ILE A 7 -5.20 -1.54 -9.86
CA ILE A 7 -4.48 -0.59 -9.00
C ILE A 7 -3.16 -1.23 -8.57
N ASP A 8 -2.06 -0.51 -8.72
CA ASP A 8 -0.75 -0.91 -8.21
C ASP A 8 -0.22 0.13 -7.23
N ALA A 9 0.00 -0.30 -5.98
CA ALA A 9 0.60 0.51 -4.93
C ALA A 9 2.09 0.17 -4.79
N SER A 10 2.90 0.79 -5.62
CA SER A 10 4.36 0.69 -5.58
C SER A 10 4.95 1.45 -4.39
N THR A 11 6.26 1.47 -4.25
CA THR A 11 6.95 2.22 -3.18
C THR A 11 6.77 3.72 -3.32
N GLN A 12 6.82 4.25 -4.56
CA GLN A 12 6.86 5.70 -4.82
C GLN A 12 5.56 6.26 -5.40
N SER A 13 4.62 5.41 -5.80
CA SER A 13 3.39 5.85 -6.46
C SER A 13 2.25 4.85 -6.34
N LEU A 14 1.05 5.36 -6.53
CA LEU A 14 -0.17 4.59 -6.73
C LEU A 14 -0.64 4.80 -8.17
N THR A 15 -0.71 3.72 -8.96
CA THR A 15 -1.14 3.77 -10.36
C THR A 15 -2.46 3.03 -10.54
N GLY A 16 -3.37 3.62 -11.30
CA GLY A 16 -4.65 3.02 -11.71
C GLY A 16 -4.76 2.91 -13.22
N LEU A 17 -5.13 1.72 -13.67
CA LEU A 17 -5.33 1.39 -15.08
C LEU A 17 -6.75 0.90 -15.31
N VAL A 18 -7.51 1.63 -16.14
CA VAL A 18 -8.88 1.25 -16.52
C VAL A 18 -8.84 0.57 -17.89
N ILE A 19 -9.40 -0.63 -17.96
CA ILE A 19 -9.39 -1.47 -19.17
C ILE A 19 -10.83 -1.79 -19.57
N ASP A 20 -11.11 -1.70 -20.86
CA ASP A 20 -12.30 -2.30 -21.47
C ASP A 20 -12.05 -3.80 -21.66
N PRO A 21 -12.77 -4.68 -20.94
CA PRO A 21 -12.53 -6.13 -21.02
C PRO A 21 -12.97 -6.77 -22.33
N VAL A 22 -13.78 -6.08 -23.15
CA VAL A 22 -14.25 -6.59 -24.43
C VAL A 22 -13.21 -6.35 -25.52
N THR A 23 -12.60 -5.17 -25.54
CA THR A 23 -11.62 -4.78 -26.57
C THR A 23 -10.18 -4.99 -26.12
N GLY A 24 -9.92 -5.12 -24.81
CA GLY A 24 -8.60 -5.15 -24.22
C GLY A 24 -7.88 -3.77 -24.25
N GLN A 25 -8.59 -2.70 -24.59
CA GLN A 25 -7.99 -1.37 -24.68
C GLN A 25 -7.92 -0.69 -23.33
N ILE A 26 -6.84 0.07 -23.14
CA ILE A 26 -6.68 0.98 -22.00
C ILE A 26 -7.58 2.18 -22.23
N VAL A 27 -8.56 2.38 -21.34
CA VAL A 27 -9.51 3.50 -21.34
C VAL A 27 -8.90 4.73 -20.67
N ALA A 28 -8.19 4.51 -19.57
CA ALA A 28 -7.50 5.55 -18.81
C ALA A 28 -6.37 4.98 -17.98
N GLU A 29 -5.33 5.79 -17.78
CA GLU A 29 -4.24 5.53 -16.85
C GLU A 29 -3.94 6.79 -16.05
N LYS A 30 -3.82 6.68 -14.74
CA LYS A 30 -3.44 7.76 -13.82
C LYS A 30 -2.48 7.25 -12.78
N SER A 31 -1.58 8.13 -12.35
CA SER A 31 -0.62 7.83 -11.30
C SER A 31 -0.50 8.99 -10.31
N VAL A 32 -0.38 8.67 -9.03
CA VAL A 32 -0.17 9.61 -7.94
C VAL A 32 1.22 9.35 -7.37
N ASN A 33 2.17 10.25 -7.63
CA ASN A 33 3.50 10.18 -7.04
C ASN A 33 3.45 10.64 -5.59
N PHE A 34 4.01 9.85 -4.67
CA PHE A 34 3.89 10.13 -3.24
C PHE A 34 4.72 11.35 -2.82
N ASP A 35 5.90 11.55 -3.37
CA ASP A 35 6.75 12.69 -3.03
C ASP A 35 6.13 14.01 -3.49
N GLU A 36 5.56 14.04 -4.70
CA GLU A 36 4.91 15.22 -5.26
C GLU A 36 3.71 15.68 -4.43
N HIS A 37 2.90 14.73 -3.95
CA HIS A 37 1.66 15.03 -3.24
C HIS A 37 1.83 15.12 -1.73
N PHE A 38 2.81 14.42 -1.16
CA PHE A 38 2.80 14.14 0.28
C PHE A 38 4.11 14.42 1.02
N SER A 39 5.22 14.80 0.32
CA SER A 39 6.50 15.10 0.98
C SER A 39 6.37 16.15 2.09
N HIS A 40 5.63 17.23 1.83
CA HIS A 40 5.43 18.30 2.83
C HIS A 40 4.59 17.87 4.04
N ARG A 41 3.66 16.94 3.84
CA ARG A 41 2.73 16.53 4.90
C ARG A 41 3.26 15.38 5.73
N TYR A 42 3.86 14.40 5.07
CA TYR A 42 4.30 13.16 5.71
C TYR A 42 5.82 13.03 5.83
N GLY A 43 6.59 13.92 5.19
CA GLY A 43 8.05 13.86 5.22
C GLY A 43 8.64 12.72 4.39
N VAL A 44 7.89 12.17 3.43
CA VAL A 44 8.37 11.09 2.57
C VAL A 44 9.36 11.61 1.53
N ALA A 45 10.36 10.80 1.24
CA ALA A 45 11.29 10.95 0.13
C ALA A 45 11.47 9.58 -0.52
N ASN A 46 11.33 9.51 -1.85
CA ASN A 46 11.23 8.24 -2.58
C ASN A 46 10.11 7.32 -2.05
N GLY A 47 9.00 7.93 -1.62
CA GLY A 47 7.80 7.25 -1.11
C GLY A 47 7.88 6.70 0.31
N ALA A 48 8.98 6.92 1.02
CA ALA A 48 9.21 6.42 2.37
C ALA A 48 9.87 7.46 3.28
N ILE A 49 9.90 7.18 4.57
CA ILE A 49 10.58 7.95 5.61
C ILE A 49 11.73 7.10 6.13
N ASP A 50 12.95 7.59 5.99
CA ASP A 50 14.12 7.01 6.65
C ASP A 50 14.19 7.57 8.09
N LEU A 51 14.01 6.70 9.06
CA LEU A 51 14.03 7.02 10.49
C LEU A 51 15.41 6.77 11.13
N GLY A 52 16.41 6.37 10.34
CA GLY A 52 17.73 5.98 10.80
C GLY A 52 17.85 4.53 11.24
N ASP A 53 19.08 4.06 11.45
CA ASP A 53 19.40 2.70 11.93
C ASP A 53 18.74 1.56 11.14
N GLY A 54 18.47 1.79 9.84
CA GLY A 54 17.82 0.82 8.96
C GLY A 54 16.30 0.75 9.09
N VAL A 55 15.69 1.65 9.86
CA VAL A 55 14.24 1.77 10.00
C VAL A 55 13.71 2.61 8.84
N VAL A 56 12.90 1.99 7.95
CA VAL A 56 12.31 2.65 6.79
C VAL A 56 10.81 2.36 6.75
N HIS A 57 10.01 3.41 6.89
CA HIS A 57 8.55 3.31 7.01
C HIS A 57 7.82 4.16 5.97
N SER A 58 6.54 3.86 5.75
CA SER A 58 5.60 4.76 5.06
C SER A 58 4.32 4.91 5.87
N PRO A 59 3.66 6.08 5.81
CA PRO A 59 2.39 6.30 6.52
C PRO A 59 1.23 5.58 5.80
N PRO A 60 0.51 4.65 6.45
CA PRO A 60 -0.61 3.96 5.81
C PRO A 60 -1.74 4.90 5.36
N LEU A 61 -1.99 5.98 6.11
CA LEU A 61 -3.00 6.97 5.75
C LEU A 61 -2.66 7.70 4.44
N MET A 62 -1.37 7.88 4.12
CA MET A 62 -0.91 8.44 2.86
C MET A 62 -1.39 7.61 1.66
N TRP A 63 -1.35 6.28 1.76
CA TRP A 63 -1.83 5.41 0.67
C TRP A 63 -3.34 5.51 0.48
N VAL A 64 -4.10 5.71 1.56
CA VAL A 64 -5.55 5.95 1.49
C VAL A 64 -5.85 7.27 0.79
N GLU A 65 -5.14 8.34 1.16
CA GLU A 65 -5.28 9.65 0.51
C GLU A 65 -4.85 9.61 -0.97
N ALA A 66 -3.81 8.85 -1.29
CA ALA A 66 -3.40 8.64 -2.68
C ALA A 66 -4.50 7.93 -3.50
N LEU A 67 -5.20 6.97 -2.91
CA LEU A 67 -6.32 6.29 -3.55
C LEU A 67 -7.47 7.27 -3.86
N GLU A 68 -7.78 8.17 -2.95
CA GLU A 68 -8.78 9.22 -3.19
C GLU A 68 -8.38 10.17 -4.33
N ILE A 69 -7.11 10.58 -4.36
CA ILE A 69 -6.58 11.42 -5.44
C ILE A 69 -6.67 10.67 -6.78
N LEU A 70 -6.27 9.39 -6.81
CA LEU A 70 -6.34 8.56 -8.00
C LEU A 70 -7.77 8.46 -8.54
N PHE A 71 -8.75 8.20 -7.68
CA PHE A 71 -10.16 8.11 -8.09
C PHE A 71 -10.67 9.44 -8.64
N ARG A 72 -10.34 10.57 -8.00
CA ARG A 72 -10.69 11.91 -8.52
C ARG A 72 -10.04 12.18 -9.88
N GLN A 73 -8.79 11.77 -10.09
CA GLN A 73 -8.11 11.93 -11.38
C GLN A 73 -8.72 11.05 -12.48
N LEU A 74 -9.13 9.83 -12.17
CA LEU A 74 -9.82 8.94 -13.10
C LEU A 74 -11.19 9.52 -13.50
N ASP A 75 -11.98 9.97 -12.54
CA ASP A 75 -13.29 10.60 -12.78
C ASP A 75 -13.14 11.87 -13.65
N ALA A 76 -12.21 12.74 -13.30
CA ALA A 76 -11.89 13.96 -14.06
C ALA A 76 -11.41 13.69 -15.49
N SER A 77 -10.85 12.50 -15.77
CA SER A 77 -10.46 12.07 -17.11
C SER A 77 -11.61 11.52 -17.96
N GLY A 78 -12.82 11.49 -17.40
CA GLY A 78 -14.04 11.04 -18.09
C GLY A 78 -14.39 9.57 -17.85
N VAL A 79 -13.66 8.87 -16.96
CA VAL A 79 -14.04 7.53 -16.52
C VAL A 79 -15.29 7.62 -15.66
N LYS A 80 -16.36 6.95 -16.09
CA LYS A 80 -17.56 6.81 -15.25
C LYS A 80 -17.29 5.78 -14.16
N MET A 81 -16.89 6.23 -12.95
CA MET A 81 -16.54 5.32 -11.84
C MET A 81 -17.66 4.28 -11.55
N ALA A 82 -18.92 4.66 -11.72
CA ALA A 82 -20.06 3.73 -11.60
C ALA A 82 -20.11 2.64 -12.70
N SER A 83 -19.29 2.74 -13.76
CA SER A 83 -19.17 1.72 -14.80
C SER A 83 -18.04 0.72 -14.55
N ILE A 84 -17.36 0.80 -13.43
CA ILE A 84 -16.32 -0.17 -13.03
C ILE A 84 -17.01 -1.41 -12.45
N ASP A 85 -16.95 -2.53 -13.17
CA ASP A 85 -17.57 -3.80 -12.75
C ASP A 85 -16.67 -4.60 -11.80
N ALA A 86 -15.34 -4.39 -11.86
CA ALA A 86 -14.40 -5.09 -10.99
C ALA A 86 -13.16 -4.23 -10.71
N VAL A 87 -12.59 -4.42 -9.52
CA VAL A 87 -11.32 -3.80 -9.09
C VAL A 87 -10.37 -4.90 -8.64
N ALA A 88 -9.12 -4.83 -9.09
CA ALA A 88 -8.02 -5.67 -8.61
C ALA A 88 -6.87 -4.78 -8.13
N GLY A 89 -6.21 -5.17 -7.05
CA GLY A 89 -5.09 -4.44 -6.49
C GLY A 89 -3.83 -5.29 -6.42
N SER A 90 -2.68 -4.66 -6.64
CA SER A 90 -1.35 -5.14 -6.30
C SER A 90 -0.64 -4.11 -5.44
N GLY A 91 0.43 -4.50 -4.78
CA GLY A 91 1.21 -3.59 -3.95
C GLY A 91 2.61 -4.10 -3.66
N GLN A 92 3.43 -3.22 -3.10
CA GLN A 92 4.78 -3.58 -2.65
C GLN A 92 4.72 -4.74 -1.66
N GLN A 93 5.71 -5.63 -1.75
CA GLN A 93 5.83 -6.79 -0.88
C GLN A 93 6.52 -6.43 0.45
N HIS A 94 6.45 -7.34 1.43
CA HIS A 94 7.18 -7.27 2.70
C HIS A 94 6.89 -6.04 3.58
N GLY A 95 5.83 -5.28 3.28
CA GLY A 95 5.31 -4.25 4.16
C GLY A 95 4.25 -4.81 5.12
N THR A 96 4.12 -4.24 6.31
CA THR A 96 3.12 -4.68 7.29
C THR A 96 2.36 -3.50 7.87
N VAL A 97 1.05 -3.47 7.65
CA VAL A 97 0.15 -2.48 8.25
C VAL A 97 -0.65 -3.14 9.38
N TYR A 98 -0.59 -2.58 10.56
CA TYR A 98 -1.33 -3.07 11.72
C TYR A 98 -2.60 -2.24 11.91
N LEU A 99 -3.74 -2.93 11.95
CA LEU A 99 -5.04 -2.34 12.25
C LEU A 99 -5.40 -2.60 13.71
N ASN A 100 -6.12 -1.66 14.32
CA ASN A 100 -6.63 -1.81 15.68
C ASN A 100 -8.01 -2.49 15.71
N MET A 101 -8.53 -2.70 16.90
CA MET A 101 -9.79 -3.42 17.10
C MET A 101 -11.04 -2.72 16.51
N SER A 102 -10.98 -1.41 16.26
CA SER A 102 -12.08 -0.67 15.66
C SER A 102 -12.21 -0.89 14.16
N ALA A 103 -11.16 -1.38 13.50
CA ALA A 103 -11.07 -1.46 12.05
C ALA A 103 -12.21 -2.26 11.42
N ALA A 104 -12.59 -3.40 11.99
CA ALA A 104 -13.66 -4.23 11.45
C ALA A 104 -15.01 -3.48 11.43
N GLY A 105 -15.31 -2.74 12.52
CA GLY A 105 -16.54 -1.94 12.60
C GLY A 105 -16.53 -0.76 11.63
N VAL A 106 -15.41 -0.05 11.52
CA VAL A 106 -15.27 1.09 10.59
C VAL A 106 -15.38 0.61 9.14
N LEU A 107 -14.67 -0.45 8.75
CA LEU A 107 -14.70 -0.98 7.40
C LEU A 107 -16.10 -1.53 7.01
N GLY A 108 -16.83 -2.10 7.97
CA GLY A 108 -18.20 -2.56 7.75
C GLY A 108 -19.24 -1.44 7.68
N GLY A 109 -18.89 -0.22 8.10
CA GLY A 109 -19.78 0.95 8.17
C GLY A 109 -19.35 2.12 7.27
N LEU A 110 -18.50 1.88 6.26
CA LEU A 110 -18.03 2.95 5.37
C LEU A 110 -19.18 3.65 4.65
N ARG A 111 -19.07 4.96 4.57
CA ARG A 111 -20.05 5.86 3.96
C ARG A 111 -19.49 6.44 2.67
N ALA A 112 -20.28 6.37 1.59
CA ALA A 112 -19.87 6.88 0.27
C ALA A 112 -19.87 8.43 0.18
N ASP A 113 -20.52 9.11 1.13
CA ASP A 113 -20.63 10.57 1.20
C ASP A 113 -19.55 11.24 2.06
N MET A 114 -18.57 10.48 2.54
CA MET A 114 -17.44 10.96 3.34
C MET A 114 -16.11 10.52 2.74
N ASP A 115 -15.08 11.33 2.92
CA ASP A 115 -13.73 10.98 2.49
C ASP A 115 -13.26 9.72 3.23
N LEU A 116 -12.66 8.79 2.48
CA LEU A 116 -12.18 7.51 2.99
C LEU A 116 -11.07 7.70 4.02
N SER A 117 -10.18 8.67 3.78
CA SER A 117 -9.07 9.00 4.67
C SER A 117 -9.56 9.56 6.03
N GLU A 118 -10.68 10.28 6.04
CA GLU A 118 -11.29 10.71 7.30
C GLU A 118 -11.86 9.54 8.09
N GLN A 119 -12.53 8.61 7.40
CA GLN A 119 -13.14 7.43 8.02
C GLN A 119 -12.09 6.43 8.53
N LEU A 120 -10.95 6.28 7.82
CA LEU A 120 -9.92 5.30 8.14
C LEU A 120 -8.79 5.85 9.03
N ARG A 121 -8.78 7.14 9.35
CA ARG A 121 -7.68 7.79 10.09
C ARG A 121 -7.30 7.07 11.37
N ASP A 122 -8.27 6.62 12.13
CA ASP A 122 -8.10 6.11 13.49
C ASP A 122 -8.08 4.57 13.56
N ILE A 123 -8.06 3.86 12.42
CA ILE A 123 -8.00 2.39 12.41
C ILE A 123 -6.57 1.83 12.44
N PHE A 124 -5.56 2.65 12.15
CA PHE A 124 -4.16 2.23 12.14
C PHE A 124 -3.60 2.20 13.57
N SER A 125 -2.99 1.08 13.97
CA SER A 125 -2.35 0.95 15.29
C SER A 125 -1.07 1.77 15.41
N ARG A 126 -0.47 2.14 14.26
CA ARG A 126 0.77 2.92 14.18
C ARG A 126 0.60 4.00 13.11
N ALA A 127 1.21 5.15 13.33
CA ALA A 127 1.22 6.25 12.35
C ALA A 127 2.02 5.91 11.08
N THR A 128 3.02 5.03 11.20
CA THR A 128 3.87 4.56 10.10
C THR A 128 4.00 3.04 10.14
N ALA A 129 4.22 2.44 8.98
CA ALA A 129 4.36 1.00 8.77
C ALA A 129 5.70 0.68 8.10
N PRO A 130 6.40 -0.39 8.50
CA PRO A 130 7.62 -0.80 7.83
C PRO A 130 7.33 -1.19 6.38
N VAL A 131 8.24 -0.83 5.50
CA VAL A 131 8.23 -1.19 4.09
C VAL A 131 9.38 -2.16 3.79
N TRP A 132 9.45 -2.71 2.59
CA TRP A 132 10.45 -3.71 2.21
C TRP A 132 11.91 -3.28 2.39
N MET A 133 12.17 -1.98 2.41
CA MET A 133 13.51 -1.40 2.66
C MET A 133 13.91 -1.38 4.13
N ASP A 134 12.99 -1.67 5.05
CA ASP A 134 13.27 -1.71 6.48
C ASP A 134 14.18 -2.91 6.80
N THR A 135 15.34 -2.62 7.37
CA THR A 135 16.33 -3.63 7.77
C THR A 135 16.60 -3.63 9.28
N SER A 136 15.70 -3.02 10.04
CA SER A 136 15.83 -2.89 11.51
C SER A 136 15.70 -4.23 12.25
N THR A 137 15.22 -5.28 11.57
CA THR A 137 14.98 -6.61 12.13
C THR A 137 16.18 -7.56 12.09
N ARG A 138 17.39 -7.06 11.88
CA ARG A 138 18.62 -7.89 11.76
C ARG A 138 18.87 -8.78 12.98
N GLU A 139 18.64 -8.25 14.18
CA GLU A 139 18.81 -9.02 15.41
C GLU A 139 17.81 -10.19 15.48
N GLN A 140 16.55 -9.94 15.13
CA GLN A 140 15.51 -10.97 15.10
C GLN A 140 15.82 -12.02 14.02
N CYS A 141 16.35 -11.65 12.88
CA CYS A 141 16.81 -12.58 11.86
C CYS A 141 17.92 -13.50 12.40
N THR A 142 18.91 -12.94 13.11
CA THR A 142 19.96 -13.71 13.76
C THR A 142 19.39 -14.68 14.80
N GLN A 143 18.47 -14.23 15.64
CA GLN A 143 17.81 -15.06 16.65
C GLN A 143 17.03 -16.23 16.03
N ILE A 144 16.35 -16.00 14.90
CA ILE A 144 15.66 -17.04 14.14
C ILE A 144 16.66 -18.08 13.61
N GLU A 145 17.74 -17.63 12.98
CA GLU A 145 18.79 -18.53 12.45
C GLU A 145 19.42 -19.38 13.58
N GLU A 146 19.79 -18.75 14.67
CA GLU A 146 20.36 -19.47 15.84
C GLU A 146 19.37 -20.45 16.47
N GLY A 147 18.10 -20.05 16.61
CA GLY A 147 17.04 -20.86 17.19
C GLY A 147 16.75 -22.16 16.44
N VAL A 148 17.01 -22.21 15.13
CA VAL A 148 16.83 -23.42 14.32
C VAL A 148 18.13 -24.22 14.10
N GLY A 149 19.27 -23.75 14.62
CA GLY A 149 20.56 -24.42 14.49
C GLY A 149 21.45 -23.89 13.36
N GLY A 150 21.24 -22.63 12.96
CA GLY A 150 22.07 -21.88 12.02
C GLY A 150 21.41 -21.65 10.66
N ARG A 151 22.00 -20.70 9.91
CA ARG A 151 21.47 -20.24 8.61
C ARG A 151 21.29 -21.38 7.60
N GLN A 152 22.24 -22.34 7.49
CA GLN A 152 22.11 -23.45 6.56
C GLN A 152 20.92 -24.35 6.93
N ARG A 153 20.71 -24.56 8.23
CA ARG A 153 19.57 -25.35 8.70
C ARG A 153 18.25 -24.67 8.41
N LEU A 154 18.18 -23.35 8.54
CA LEU A 154 16.99 -22.56 8.15
C LEU A 154 16.71 -22.73 6.67
N LEU A 155 17.73 -22.58 5.82
CA LEU A 155 17.61 -22.75 4.37
C LEU A 155 17.12 -24.16 3.99
N ASP A 156 17.68 -25.21 4.62
CA ASP A 156 17.27 -26.59 4.36
C ASP A 156 15.82 -26.88 4.78
N LEU A 157 15.33 -26.20 5.82
CA LEU A 157 13.96 -26.37 6.33
C LEU A 157 12.92 -25.61 5.53
N THR A 158 13.26 -24.39 5.07
CA THR A 158 12.27 -23.45 4.53
C THR A 158 12.49 -23.09 3.07
N GLY A 159 13.66 -23.41 2.50
CA GLY A 159 14.09 -22.92 1.19
C GLY A 159 14.49 -21.44 1.17
N ASN A 160 14.57 -20.79 2.34
CA ASN A 160 14.84 -19.34 2.46
C ASN A 160 15.72 -19.02 3.68
N THR A 161 16.29 -17.82 3.71
CA THR A 161 17.03 -17.28 4.86
C THR A 161 16.25 -16.14 5.51
N ALA A 162 16.54 -15.82 6.78
CA ALA A 162 16.01 -14.63 7.42
C ALA A 162 16.73 -13.37 6.89
N PHE A 163 15.99 -12.30 6.56
CA PHE A 163 16.51 -11.03 6.06
C PHE A 163 15.53 -9.86 6.31
#